data_39c305510b77d8460775653bb01e387c
#
_entry.id   39c305510b77d8460775653bb01e387c
#
_cell.length_a   1.000
_cell.length_b   1.000
_cell.length_c   1.000
_cell.angle_alpha   90.00
_cell.angle_beta   90.00
_cell.angle_gamma   90.00
#
_symmetry.space_group_name_H-M   'P 1'
#
loop_
_entity.id
_entity.type
_entity.pdbx_description
1 polymer ?
#
loop_
_entity_poly.entity_id
_entity_poly.type
_entity_poly.pdbx_seq_one_letter_code
_entity_poly.pdbx_strand_id
1 'polypeptide(L)'
;MINLDSLIESNTIPDLLVRAGIRHLLAGTIKEHTQPDIALQRAALLAYVADLKTRAIAEQTQDANIQHYEVPTAFYQYCLGKRLKYSSGLWLAGTTTLDQAEENMLALTCQRADLEDGQRILELGCGWGSLSLWMAEHYPNAQITAVSNSRTQKAHIDAVAAEKGFTNLTIITSDMNVFDTDQRFDRSVSVEMFEHMKNYQKLLSRVASWLLPGGKLFLHIFTHREFAYHYLDKGPSDWMTRYFFAGGQMPSDDLLLYFQDDLRIEEHWCVNGQHYEKTSNAWLANMDANRAMIWPLFEQTYGSSQTKRWWAYWRVFYMACAELWGYREGNEWIVSHYRFRKPD
;
A
#
# COMPACT_ATOMS: atom_id res chain seq x y z
N MET A 1 -21.21 -28.35 -3.39
CA MET A 1 -20.10 -27.62 -2.73
C MET A 1 -20.63 -26.29 -2.25
N ILE A 2 -20.44 -25.95 -0.99
CA ILE A 2 -20.81 -24.63 -0.47
C ILE A 2 -19.83 -23.65 -1.13
N ASN A 3 -20.35 -22.66 -1.85
CA ASN A 3 -19.53 -21.62 -2.47
C ASN A 3 -18.97 -20.73 -1.35
N LEU A 4 -17.65 -20.57 -1.30
CA LEU A 4 -16.96 -19.73 -0.31
C LEU A 4 -17.52 -18.29 -0.30
N ASP A 5 -17.77 -17.74 -1.48
CA ASP A 5 -18.32 -16.40 -1.65
C ASP A 5 -19.69 -16.29 -0.97
N SER A 6 -20.62 -17.25 -1.21
CA SER A 6 -21.93 -17.27 -0.58
C SER A 6 -21.86 -17.39 0.94
N LEU A 7 -20.84 -18.08 1.44
CA LEU A 7 -20.62 -18.23 2.88
C LEU A 7 -20.16 -16.90 3.51
N ILE A 8 -19.23 -16.21 2.87
CA ILE A 8 -18.77 -14.87 3.27
C ILE A 8 -19.92 -13.85 3.17
N GLU A 9 -20.66 -13.86 2.06
CA GLU A 9 -21.81 -12.96 1.80
C GLU A 9 -22.93 -13.08 2.83
N SER A 10 -23.08 -14.26 3.43
CA SER A 10 -24.07 -14.47 4.48
C SER A 10 -23.82 -13.57 5.71
N ASN A 11 -22.56 -13.20 5.96
CA ASN A 11 -22.09 -12.47 7.14
C ASN A 11 -22.59 -13.08 8.47
N THR A 12 -22.66 -14.41 8.51
CA THR A 12 -23.17 -15.17 9.67
C THR A 12 -22.09 -15.97 10.37
N ILE A 13 -20.90 -16.09 9.74
CA ILE A 13 -19.78 -16.82 10.32
C ILE A 13 -19.15 -15.94 11.41
N PRO A 14 -18.92 -16.46 12.62
CA PRO A 14 -18.18 -15.75 13.64
C PRO A 14 -16.77 -15.34 13.16
N ASP A 15 -16.34 -14.13 13.47
CA ASP A 15 -15.03 -13.59 13.05
C ASP A 15 -13.86 -14.52 13.41
N LEU A 16 -13.94 -15.20 14.57
CA LEU A 16 -12.92 -16.16 14.98
C LEU A 16 -12.73 -17.30 13.96
N LEU A 17 -13.81 -17.80 13.38
CA LEU A 17 -13.75 -18.86 12.37
C LEU A 17 -13.28 -18.33 11.02
N VAL A 18 -13.70 -17.13 10.63
CA VAL A 18 -13.18 -16.43 9.43
C VAL A 18 -11.67 -16.27 9.55
N ARG A 19 -11.18 -15.73 10.65
CA ARG A 19 -9.74 -15.54 10.92
C ARG A 19 -8.97 -16.87 10.94
N ALA A 20 -9.54 -17.93 11.52
CA ALA A 20 -8.92 -19.27 11.48
C ALA A 20 -8.81 -19.81 10.04
N GLY A 21 -9.84 -19.61 9.21
CA GLY A 21 -9.80 -19.93 7.79
C GLY A 21 -8.72 -19.15 7.04
N ILE A 22 -8.60 -17.85 7.28
CA ILE A 22 -7.56 -17.01 6.69
C ILE A 22 -6.17 -17.53 7.08
N ARG A 23 -5.92 -17.82 8.37
CA ARG A 23 -4.62 -18.38 8.78
C ARG A 23 -4.30 -19.73 8.12
N HIS A 24 -5.33 -20.55 7.88
CA HIS A 24 -5.14 -21.81 7.14
C HIS A 24 -4.69 -21.55 5.68
N LEU A 25 -5.30 -20.59 5.00
CA LEU A 25 -4.92 -20.20 3.64
C LEU A 25 -3.48 -19.62 3.61
N LEU A 26 -3.11 -18.78 4.58
CA LEU A 26 -1.75 -18.24 4.71
C LEU A 26 -0.70 -19.34 4.90
N ALA A 27 -1.00 -20.36 5.71
CA ALA A 27 -0.13 -21.52 5.84
C ALA A 27 0.03 -22.27 4.50
N GLY A 28 -1.04 -22.34 3.71
CA GLY A 28 -1.01 -22.89 2.35
C GLY A 28 -0.10 -22.08 1.42
N THR A 29 -0.20 -20.76 1.45
CA THR A 29 0.66 -19.84 0.66
C THR A 29 2.15 -20.07 1.00
N ILE A 30 2.50 -20.14 2.28
CA ILE A 30 3.88 -20.42 2.70
C ILE A 30 4.34 -21.76 2.11
N LYS A 31 3.53 -22.80 2.24
CA LYS A 31 3.87 -24.13 1.71
C LYS A 31 4.03 -24.13 0.19
N GLU A 32 3.22 -23.39 -0.54
CA GLU A 32 3.28 -23.28 -2.01
C GLU A 32 4.59 -22.65 -2.48
N HIS A 33 5.07 -21.61 -1.76
CA HIS A 33 6.23 -20.82 -2.19
C HIS A 33 7.56 -21.22 -1.54
N THR A 34 7.53 -22.03 -0.47
CA THR A 34 8.75 -22.57 0.14
C THR A 34 9.32 -23.70 -0.71
N GLN A 35 10.57 -23.56 -1.10
CA GLN A 35 11.31 -24.59 -1.84
C GLN A 35 12.03 -25.57 -0.90
N PRO A 36 12.31 -26.83 -1.35
CA PRO A 36 12.91 -27.84 -0.49
C PRO A 36 14.36 -27.53 -0.08
N ASP A 37 15.07 -26.70 -0.84
CA ASP A 37 16.41 -26.25 -0.49
C ASP A 37 16.67 -24.79 -0.88
N ILE A 38 17.71 -24.21 -0.29
CA ILE A 38 18.04 -22.79 -0.44
C ILE A 38 18.46 -22.41 -1.87
N ALA A 39 19.07 -23.35 -2.64
CA ALA A 39 19.47 -23.07 -4.01
C ALA A 39 18.24 -22.96 -4.92
N LEU A 40 17.24 -23.82 -4.73
CA LEU A 40 15.97 -23.75 -5.42
C LEU A 40 15.17 -22.50 -5.03
N GLN A 41 15.18 -22.13 -3.75
CA GLN A 41 14.54 -20.90 -3.29
C GLN A 41 15.16 -19.66 -3.97
N ARG A 42 16.49 -19.61 -4.06
CA ARG A 42 17.20 -18.55 -4.76
C ARG A 42 16.94 -18.56 -6.26
N ALA A 43 16.89 -19.73 -6.89
CA ALA A 43 16.57 -19.86 -8.31
C ALA A 43 15.15 -19.36 -8.62
N ALA A 44 14.18 -19.67 -7.76
CA ALA A 44 12.81 -19.16 -7.89
C ALA A 44 12.76 -17.61 -7.83
N LEU A 45 13.48 -17.00 -6.89
CA LEU A 45 13.56 -15.53 -6.80
C LEU A 45 14.23 -14.92 -8.05
N LEU A 46 15.34 -15.50 -8.53
CA LEU A 46 16.00 -14.99 -9.74
C LEU A 46 15.11 -15.12 -10.98
N ALA A 47 14.35 -16.20 -11.10
CA ALA A 47 13.36 -16.35 -12.16
C ALA A 47 12.27 -15.29 -12.07
N TYR A 48 11.81 -14.98 -10.86
CA TYR A 48 10.84 -13.89 -10.60
C TYR A 48 11.40 -12.52 -10.99
N VAL A 49 12.64 -12.21 -10.63
CA VAL A 49 13.36 -10.98 -11.04
C VAL A 49 13.44 -10.88 -12.57
N ALA A 50 13.77 -11.99 -13.25
CA ALA A 50 13.83 -12.02 -14.70
C ALA A 50 12.45 -11.77 -15.34
N ASP A 51 11.39 -12.37 -14.80
CA ASP A 51 10.01 -12.14 -15.24
C ASP A 51 9.63 -10.66 -15.12
N LEU A 52 9.86 -10.01 -13.96
CA LEU A 52 9.55 -8.61 -13.74
C LEU A 52 10.23 -7.69 -14.77
N LYS A 53 11.46 -7.97 -15.18
CA LYS A 53 12.20 -7.19 -16.17
C LYS A 53 11.58 -7.21 -17.57
N THR A 54 10.75 -8.21 -17.88
CA THR A 54 10.07 -8.33 -19.19
C THR A 54 8.72 -7.62 -19.24
N ARG A 55 8.12 -7.29 -18.08
CA ARG A 55 6.77 -6.76 -17.97
C ARG A 55 6.67 -5.25 -18.26
N ALA A 56 5.45 -4.73 -18.37
CA ALA A 56 5.17 -3.29 -18.28
C ALA A 56 5.49 -2.79 -16.86
N ILE A 57 5.55 -1.47 -16.66
CA ILE A 57 5.76 -0.88 -15.32
C ILE A 57 4.59 -1.24 -14.40
N ALA A 58 3.36 -1.09 -14.88
CA ALA A 58 2.14 -1.46 -14.15
C ALA A 58 1.20 -2.24 -15.07
N GLU A 59 0.48 -3.19 -14.49
CA GLU A 59 -0.53 -4.01 -15.16
C GLU A 59 -1.89 -3.81 -14.46
N GLN A 60 -2.99 -3.93 -15.22
CA GLN A 60 -4.37 -3.84 -14.70
C GLN A 60 -4.66 -2.57 -13.88
N THR A 61 -4.06 -1.44 -14.27
CA THR A 61 -4.22 -0.15 -13.53
C THR A 61 -5.66 0.33 -13.47
N GLN A 62 -6.49 -0.01 -14.45
CA GLN A 62 -7.92 0.32 -14.46
C GLN A 62 -8.70 -0.52 -13.45
N ASP A 63 -8.43 -1.82 -13.34
CA ASP A 63 -9.11 -2.72 -12.40
C ASP A 63 -8.75 -2.35 -10.95
N ALA A 64 -7.49 -2.04 -10.67
CA ALA A 64 -7.05 -1.55 -9.38
C ALA A 64 -7.76 -0.24 -9.00
N ASN A 65 -7.96 0.67 -9.95
CA ASN A 65 -8.73 1.90 -9.73
C ASN A 65 -10.19 1.62 -9.36
N ILE A 66 -10.85 0.72 -10.08
CA ILE A 66 -12.24 0.36 -9.81
C ILE A 66 -12.36 -0.29 -8.42
N GLN A 67 -11.46 -1.21 -8.08
CA GLN A 67 -11.51 -1.93 -6.81
C GLN A 67 -11.30 -1.05 -5.58
N HIS A 68 -10.39 -0.07 -5.67
CA HIS A 68 -10.01 0.76 -4.51
C HIS A 68 -10.64 2.15 -4.49
N TYR A 69 -11.11 2.71 -5.60
CA TYR A 69 -11.47 4.12 -5.70
C TYR A 69 -12.92 4.39 -6.11
N GLU A 70 -13.72 3.36 -6.43
CA GLU A 70 -15.17 3.52 -6.61
C GLU A 70 -15.92 3.66 -5.26
N VAL A 71 -15.25 3.35 -4.14
CA VAL A 71 -15.81 3.58 -2.81
C VAL A 71 -15.71 5.06 -2.47
N PRO A 72 -16.80 5.70 -2.02
CA PRO A 72 -16.78 7.12 -1.68
C PRO A 72 -15.71 7.45 -0.63
N THR A 73 -15.06 8.62 -0.75
CA THR A 73 -14.09 9.14 0.23
C THR A 73 -14.60 9.06 1.66
N ALA A 74 -15.90 9.30 1.87
CA ALA A 74 -16.57 9.22 3.17
C ALA A 74 -16.42 7.85 3.84
N PHE A 75 -16.37 6.75 3.09
CA PHE A 75 -16.10 5.42 3.67
C PHE A 75 -14.75 5.38 4.36
N TYR A 76 -13.70 5.87 3.69
CA TYR A 76 -12.35 5.91 4.27
C TYR A 76 -12.27 6.84 5.48
N GLN A 77 -13.02 7.96 5.47
CA GLN A 77 -13.12 8.87 6.62
C GLN A 77 -13.75 8.20 7.85
N TYR A 78 -14.63 7.22 7.65
CA TYR A 78 -15.22 6.45 8.76
C TYR A 78 -14.35 5.27 9.23
N CYS A 79 -13.43 4.78 8.40
CA CYS A 79 -12.61 3.62 8.71
C CYS A 79 -11.20 3.98 9.16
N LEU A 80 -10.55 4.97 8.51
CA LEU A 80 -9.18 5.35 8.76
C LEU A 80 -9.08 6.38 9.89
N GLY A 81 -7.85 6.72 10.28
CA GLY A 81 -7.61 7.83 11.21
C GLY A 81 -7.65 9.20 10.52
N LYS A 82 -7.35 10.24 11.28
CA LYS A 82 -7.45 11.65 10.83
C LYS A 82 -6.60 11.99 9.61
N ARG A 83 -5.50 11.28 9.40
CA ARG A 83 -4.59 11.49 8.27
C ARG A 83 -4.98 10.70 7.04
N LEU A 84 -6.04 9.91 7.09
CA LEU A 84 -6.50 9.01 6.03
C LEU A 84 -5.38 8.14 5.46
N LYS A 85 -4.54 7.62 6.34
CA LYS A 85 -3.41 6.78 5.95
C LYS A 85 -3.88 5.35 5.66
N TYR A 86 -4.14 5.07 4.38
CA TYR A 86 -4.54 3.74 3.90
C TYR A 86 -3.31 2.85 3.63
N SER A 87 -2.47 2.72 4.67
CA SER A 87 -1.26 1.90 4.71
C SER A 87 -0.83 1.70 6.16
N SER A 88 0.22 0.92 6.43
CA SER A 88 0.64 0.59 7.80
C SER A 88 0.88 1.84 8.68
N GLY A 89 0.26 1.89 9.86
CA GLY A 89 0.65 2.79 10.96
C GLY A 89 1.85 2.26 11.75
N LEU A 90 2.35 3.05 12.70
CA LEU A 90 3.45 2.66 13.60
C LEU A 90 3.00 2.73 15.07
N TRP A 91 2.83 1.59 15.70
CA TRP A 91 2.37 1.45 17.07
C TRP A 91 3.55 1.31 18.02
N LEU A 92 4.12 2.43 18.43
CA LEU A 92 5.21 2.48 19.42
C LEU A 92 4.68 2.18 20.82
N ALA A 93 5.59 1.98 21.77
CA ALA A 93 5.21 1.91 23.19
C ALA A 93 4.49 3.21 23.59
N GLY A 94 3.29 3.07 24.17
CA GLY A 94 2.44 4.20 24.53
C GLY A 94 1.49 4.71 23.43
N THR A 95 1.58 4.20 22.18
CA THR A 95 0.58 4.50 21.14
C THR A 95 -0.73 3.80 21.47
N THR A 96 -1.81 4.56 21.61
CA THR A 96 -3.13 4.05 22.01
C THR A 96 -4.22 4.25 20.96
N THR A 97 -4.00 5.10 19.96
CA THR A 97 -4.98 5.43 18.93
C THR A 97 -4.42 5.24 17.52
N LEU A 98 -5.32 5.02 16.56
CA LEU A 98 -4.98 4.93 15.14
C LEU A 98 -4.36 6.26 14.64
N ASP A 99 -4.90 7.40 15.07
CA ASP A 99 -4.37 8.73 14.72
C ASP A 99 -2.89 8.87 15.08
N GLN A 100 -2.53 8.47 16.31
CA GLN A 100 -1.14 8.47 16.76
C GLN A 100 -0.26 7.53 15.95
N ALA A 101 -0.78 6.34 15.60
CA ALA A 101 -0.05 5.36 14.79
C ALA A 101 0.19 5.86 13.36
N GLU A 102 -0.79 6.56 12.76
CA GLU A 102 -0.64 7.21 11.46
C GLU A 102 0.44 8.30 11.52
N GLU A 103 0.38 9.21 12.48
CA GLU A 103 1.35 10.30 12.65
C GLU A 103 2.77 9.79 12.94
N ASN A 104 2.90 8.75 13.77
CA ASN A 104 4.20 8.12 14.04
C ASN A 104 4.83 7.56 12.75
N MET A 105 4.04 6.90 11.88
CA MET A 105 4.56 6.34 10.63
C MET A 105 4.89 7.44 9.62
N LEU A 106 4.09 8.51 9.54
CA LEU A 106 4.37 9.66 8.69
C LEU A 106 5.67 10.36 9.09
N ALA A 107 5.86 10.59 10.40
CA ALA A 107 7.10 11.16 10.92
C ALA A 107 8.31 10.27 10.64
N LEU A 108 8.20 8.94 10.87
CA LEU A 108 9.26 7.98 10.55
C LEU A 108 9.57 7.94 9.03
N THR A 109 8.53 8.03 8.20
CA THR A 109 8.69 8.09 6.74
C THR A 109 9.51 9.31 6.33
N CYS A 110 9.16 10.49 6.81
CA CYS A 110 9.90 11.73 6.53
C CYS A 110 11.35 11.66 7.03
N GLN A 111 11.55 11.14 8.24
CA GLN A 111 12.89 10.94 8.81
C GLN A 111 13.76 9.99 7.97
N ARG A 112 13.21 8.81 7.61
CA ARG A 112 13.94 7.81 6.81
C ARG A 112 14.15 8.25 5.37
N ALA A 113 13.23 9.04 4.81
CA ALA A 113 13.37 9.66 3.50
C ALA A 113 14.38 10.82 3.48
N ASP A 114 14.89 11.23 4.65
CA ASP A 114 15.85 12.33 4.79
C ASP A 114 15.27 13.65 4.22
N LEU A 115 13.99 13.93 4.58
CA LEU A 115 13.29 15.13 4.12
C LEU A 115 13.70 16.34 4.95
N GLU A 116 13.92 17.45 4.25
CA GLU A 116 14.24 18.75 4.84
C GLU A 116 13.34 19.84 4.24
N ASP A 117 13.06 20.88 5.00
CA ASP A 117 12.30 22.02 4.50
C ASP A 117 13.06 22.75 3.37
N GLY A 118 12.32 23.23 2.37
CA GLY A 118 12.90 23.89 1.19
C GLY A 118 13.25 22.94 0.04
N GLN A 119 13.18 21.62 0.23
CA GLN A 119 13.43 20.63 -0.83
C GLN A 119 12.31 20.59 -1.87
N ARG A 120 12.64 20.16 -3.08
CA ARG A 120 11.69 19.72 -4.09
C ARG A 120 11.43 18.22 -3.92
N ILE A 121 10.19 17.84 -3.63
CA ILE A 121 9.81 16.47 -3.26
C ILE A 121 8.81 15.95 -4.28
N LEU A 122 9.04 14.73 -4.79
CA LEU A 122 8.13 13.99 -5.65
C LEU A 122 7.53 12.81 -4.86
N GLU A 123 6.22 12.79 -4.70
CA GLU A 123 5.51 11.63 -4.13
C GLU A 123 4.85 10.81 -5.24
N LEU A 124 5.14 9.52 -5.27
CA LEU A 124 4.60 8.56 -6.24
C LEU A 124 3.53 7.69 -5.57
N GLY A 125 2.27 7.84 -6.00
CA GLY A 125 1.14 7.12 -5.40
C GLY A 125 0.65 7.75 -4.11
N CYS A 126 0.15 8.99 -4.16
CA CYS A 126 -0.19 9.75 -2.95
C CYS A 126 -1.48 9.30 -2.22
N GLY A 127 -2.27 8.38 -2.80
CA GLY A 127 -3.50 7.89 -2.18
C GLY A 127 -4.45 9.05 -1.78
N TRP A 128 -4.96 9.03 -0.56
CA TRP A 128 -5.82 10.09 -0.01
C TRP A 128 -5.05 11.31 0.50
N GLY A 129 -3.75 11.41 0.19
CA GLY A 129 -2.91 12.56 0.52
C GLY A 129 -2.35 12.56 1.94
N SER A 130 -2.36 11.42 2.61
CA SER A 130 -1.87 11.30 3.99
C SER A 130 -0.46 11.87 4.14
N LEU A 131 0.49 11.41 3.31
CA LEU A 131 1.87 11.90 3.33
C LEU A 131 2.00 13.28 2.66
N SER A 132 1.31 13.51 1.53
CA SER A 132 1.34 14.82 0.82
C SER A 132 0.96 15.98 1.73
N LEU A 133 -0.18 15.85 2.43
CA LEU A 133 -0.69 16.89 3.35
C LEU A 133 0.18 17.00 4.60
N TRP A 134 0.73 15.89 5.10
CA TRP A 134 1.69 15.91 6.19
C TRP A 134 2.95 16.67 5.82
N MET A 135 3.52 16.40 4.64
CA MET A 135 4.70 17.13 4.17
C MET A 135 4.40 18.61 3.95
N ALA A 136 3.25 18.96 3.37
CA ALA A 136 2.86 20.36 3.15
C ALA A 136 2.73 21.14 4.47
N GLU A 137 2.24 20.48 5.53
CA GLU A 137 2.10 21.05 6.87
C GLU A 137 3.45 21.24 7.59
N HIS A 138 4.36 20.24 7.48
CA HIS A 138 5.60 20.22 8.29
C HIS A 138 6.82 20.81 7.57
N TYR A 139 6.76 20.95 6.24
CA TYR A 139 7.82 21.52 5.40
C TYR A 139 7.24 22.66 4.54
N PRO A 140 6.91 23.80 5.15
CA PRO A 140 6.16 24.88 4.49
C PRO A 140 6.92 25.56 3.33
N ASN A 141 8.24 25.47 3.29
CA ASN A 141 9.07 26.01 2.20
C ASN A 141 9.40 24.95 1.14
N ALA A 142 9.08 23.68 1.34
CA ALA A 142 9.27 22.63 0.36
C ALA A 142 8.29 22.80 -0.81
N GLN A 143 8.68 22.34 -1.99
CA GLN A 143 7.82 22.26 -3.17
C GLN A 143 7.46 20.79 -3.41
N ILE A 144 6.22 20.44 -3.16
CA ILE A 144 5.75 19.05 -3.20
C ILE A 144 4.92 18.84 -4.46
N THR A 145 5.33 17.87 -5.27
CA THR A 145 4.57 17.34 -6.40
C THR A 145 4.16 15.92 -6.07
N ALA A 146 2.87 15.62 -6.06
CA ALA A 146 2.36 14.29 -5.76
C ALA A 146 1.53 13.73 -6.93
N VAL A 147 1.70 12.44 -7.21
CA VAL A 147 1.06 11.77 -8.34
C VAL A 147 0.05 10.74 -7.84
N SER A 148 -1.17 10.79 -8.36
CA SER A 148 -2.21 9.77 -8.18
C SER A 148 -2.82 9.40 -9.53
N ASN A 149 -3.26 8.17 -9.70
CA ASN A 149 -4.06 7.78 -10.87
C ASN A 149 -5.58 8.05 -10.69
N SER A 150 -6.01 8.61 -9.55
CA SER A 150 -7.40 8.86 -9.20
C SER A 150 -7.74 10.35 -9.16
N ARG A 151 -8.75 10.76 -9.94
CA ARG A 151 -9.27 12.13 -9.92
C ARG A 151 -10.01 12.46 -8.62
N THR A 152 -10.66 11.47 -8.00
CA THR A 152 -11.36 11.64 -6.73
C THR A 152 -10.41 11.90 -5.60
N GLN A 153 -9.28 11.19 -5.56
CA GLN A 153 -8.20 11.44 -4.60
C GLN A 153 -7.62 12.84 -4.77
N LYS A 154 -7.30 13.24 -6.01
CA LYS A 154 -6.83 14.61 -6.29
C LYS A 154 -7.83 15.65 -5.78
N ALA A 155 -9.11 15.53 -6.13
CA ALA A 155 -10.13 16.49 -5.71
C ALA A 155 -10.23 16.61 -4.19
N HIS A 156 -10.12 15.48 -3.46
CA HIS A 156 -10.10 15.48 -2.01
C HIS A 156 -8.87 16.23 -1.45
N ILE A 157 -7.67 15.89 -1.96
CA ILE A 157 -6.41 16.50 -1.47
C ILE A 157 -6.40 18.01 -1.76
N ASP A 158 -6.80 18.43 -2.97
CA ASP A 158 -6.87 19.85 -3.34
C ASP A 158 -7.84 20.62 -2.43
N ALA A 159 -8.98 20.02 -2.07
CA ALA A 159 -9.96 20.64 -1.17
C ALA A 159 -9.38 20.82 0.25
N VAL A 160 -8.72 19.79 0.81
CA VAL A 160 -8.10 19.86 2.13
C VAL A 160 -6.93 20.84 2.13
N ALA A 161 -6.11 20.85 1.08
CA ALA A 161 -4.99 21.79 0.94
C ALA A 161 -5.49 23.23 0.90
N ALA A 162 -6.57 23.51 0.15
CA ALA A 162 -7.19 24.84 0.09
C ALA A 162 -7.77 25.26 1.45
N GLU A 163 -8.49 24.36 2.15
CA GLU A 163 -9.03 24.61 3.49
C GLU A 163 -7.94 24.97 4.50
N LYS A 164 -6.79 24.28 4.43
CA LYS A 164 -5.63 24.50 5.32
C LYS A 164 -4.70 25.64 4.86
N GLY A 165 -4.95 26.21 3.68
CA GLY A 165 -4.13 27.28 3.11
C GLY A 165 -2.75 26.82 2.62
N PHE A 166 -2.57 25.55 2.28
CA PHE A 166 -1.31 25.04 1.74
C PHE A 166 -1.15 25.49 0.28
N THR A 167 -0.03 26.14 -0.03
CA THR A 167 0.30 26.65 -1.38
C THR A 167 1.50 25.94 -2.00
N ASN A 168 2.12 25.04 -1.26
CA ASN A 168 3.35 24.35 -1.59
C ASN A 168 3.15 22.91 -2.10
N LEU A 169 1.87 22.51 -2.39
CA LEU A 169 1.49 21.17 -2.84
C LEU A 169 0.80 21.23 -4.20
N THR A 170 1.25 20.40 -5.14
CA THR A 170 0.64 20.22 -6.46
C THR A 170 0.31 18.76 -6.68
N ILE A 171 -0.94 18.43 -7.02
CA ILE A 171 -1.39 17.07 -7.32
C ILE A 171 -1.55 16.88 -8.83
N ILE A 172 -0.91 15.83 -9.37
CA ILE A 172 -1.00 15.42 -10.77
C ILE A 172 -1.76 14.11 -10.86
N THR A 173 -2.78 14.06 -11.73
CA THR A 173 -3.45 12.78 -12.06
C THR A 173 -2.78 12.15 -13.26
N SER A 174 -2.10 11.02 -13.07
CA SER A 174 -1.41 10.28 -14.15
C SER A 174 -1.24 8.80 -13.80
N ASP A 175 -1.28 7.95 -14.82
CA ASP A 175 -0.86 6.54 -14.73
C ASP A 175 0.67 6.46 -14.72
N MET A 176 1.23 5.58 -13.88
CA MET A 176 2.67 5.42 -13.74
C MET A 176 3.36 4.87 -15.00
N ASN A 177 2.61 4.21 -15.87
CA ASN A 177 3.14 3.78 -17.19
C ASN A 177 3.51 4.96 -18.10
N VAL A 178 2.84 6.11 -17.95
CA VAL A 178 2.99 7.28 -18.84
C VAL A 178 3.45 8.55 -18.13
N PHE A 179 3.46 8.58 -16.80
CA PHE A 179 3.91 9.77 -16.07
C PHE A 179 5.35 10.09 -16.41
N ASP A 180 5.59 11.34 -16.78
CA ASP A 180 6.92 11.91 -16.99
C ASP A 180 6.93 13.38 -16.61
N THR A 181 8.13 13.95 -16.36
CA THR A 181 8.29 15.34 -15.99
C THR A 181 9.70 15.86 -16.27
N ASP A 182 9.79 17.12 -16.71
CA ASP A 182 11.06 17.83 -16.86
C ASP A 182 11.58 18.41 -15.53
N GLN A 183 10.77 18.38 -14.48
CA GLN A 183 11.20 18.82 -13.15
C GLN A 183 12.26 17.88 -12.58
N ARG A 184 13.10 18.42 -11.71
CA ARG A 184 14.11 17.65 -10.96
C ARG A 184 13.89 17.84 -9.48
N PHE A 185 14.05 16.75 -8.73
CA PHE A 185 13.70 16.65 -7.31
C PHE A 185 14.92 16.28 -6.47
N ASP A 186 14.95 16.82 -5.25
CA ASP A 186 15.93 16.45 -4.23
C ASP A 186 15.60 15.09 -3.63
N ARG A 187 14.28 14.82 -3.47
CA ARG A 187 13.74 13.60 -2.87
C ARG A 187 12.57 13.07 -3.69
N SER A 188 12.47 11.76 -3.74
CA SER A 188 11.23 11.07 -4.14
C SER A 188 10.80 10.15 -3.03
N VAL A 189 9.50 10.02 -2.80
CA VAL A 189 8.91 9.15 -1.77
C VAL A 189 7.77 8.33 -2.36
N SER A 190 7.61 7.09 -1.89
CA SER A 190 6.47 6.26 -2.27
C SER A 190 6.08 5.36 -1.11
N VAL A 191 4.79 5.26 -0.83
CA VAL A 191 4.22 4.45 0.24
C VAL A 191 3.16 3.53 -0.34
N GLU A 192 3.40 2.22 -0.26
CA GLU A 192 2.48 1.14 -0.68
C GLU A 192 1.91 1.34 -2.10
N MET A 193 2.78 1.68 -3.06
CA MET A 193 2.45 1.79 -4.47
C MET A 193 3.26 0.78 -5.31
N PHE A 194 4.51 0.49 -4.92
CA PHE A 194 5.40 -0.38 -5.69
C PHE A 194 4.88 -1.82 -5.77
N GLU A 195 4.04 -2.26 -4.86
CA GLU A 195 3.37 -3.57 -4.88
C GLU A 195 2.42 -3.74 -6.07
N HIS A 196 1.96 -2.62 -6.64
CA HIS A 196 1.14 -2.60 -7.86
C HIS A 196 1.98 -2.49 -9.13
N MET A 197 3.30 -2.25 -8.99
CA MET A 197 4.23 -2.14 -10.11
C MET A 197 4.89 -3.50 -10.39
N LYS A 198 5.34 -3.70 -11.62
CA LYS A 198 6.01 -4.95 -12.05
C LYS A 198 7.47 -4.69 -12.45
N ASN A 199 7.70 -3.86 -13.46
CA ASN A 199 9.04 -3.62 -13.97
C ASN A 199 9.79 -2.59 -13.13
N TYR A 200 10.36 -3.05 -12.02
CA TYR A 200 11.14 -2.17 -11.14
C TYR A 200 12.37 -1.58 -11.82
N GLN A 201 13.01 -2.28 -12.75
CA GLN A 201 14.16 -1.75 -13.48
C GLN A 201 13.78 -0.49 -14.27
N LYS A 202 12.70 -0.57 -15.07
CA LYS A 202 12.22 0.59 -15.84
C LYS A 202 11.71 1.71 -14.92
N LEU A 203 10.99 1.37 -13.85
CA LEU A 203 10.45 2.35 -12.92
C LEU A 203 11.56 3.10 -12.19
N LEU A 204 12.54 2.39 -11.63
CA LEU A 204 13.66 3.00 -10.91
C LEU A 204 14.57 3.84 -11.85
N SER A 205 14.74 3.42 -13.10
CA SER A 205 15.43 4.23 -14.11
C SER A 205 14.71 5.56 -14.37
N ARG A 206 13.37 5.54 -14.48
CA ARG A 206 12.58 6.79 -14.62
C ARG A 206 12.68 7.66 -13.37
N VAL A 207 12.55 7.08 -12.17
CA VAL A 207 12.71 7.83 -10.92
C VAL A 207 14.09 8.46 -10.83
N ALA A 208 15.15 7.73 -11.22
CA ALA A 208 16.50 8.27 -11.29
C ALA A 208 16.61 9.46 -12.25
N SER A 209 15.89 9.42 -13.38
CA SER A 209 15.89 10.54 -14.34
C SER A 209 15.24 11.81 -13.76
N TRP A 210 14.30 11.69 -12.84
CA TRP A 210 13.64 12.81 -12.17
C TRP A 210 14.42 13.33 -10.96
N LEU A 211 15.34 12.56 -10.41
CA LEU A 211 16.17 12.98 -9.27
C LEU A 211 17.39 13.80 -9.74
N LEU A 212 17.77 14.78 -8.93
CA LEU A 212 19.08 15.45 -9.02
C LEU A 212 20.21 14.45 -8.73
N PRO A 213 21.45 14.70 -9.19
CA PRO A 213 22.62 13.98 -8.70
C PRO A 213 22.65 14.00 -7.16
N GLY A 214 22.95 12.87 -6.53
CA GLY A 214 22.88 12.71 -5.07
C GLY A 214 21.47 12.73 -4.47
N GLY A 215 20.42 12.91 -5.27
CA GLY A 215 19.02 12.84 -4.84
C GLY A 215 18.63 11.44 -4.36
N LYS A 216 17.59 11.35 -3.51
CA LYS A 216 17.22 10.10 -2.84
C LYS A 216 15.79 9.71 -3.13
N LEU A 217 15.55 8.38 -3.22
CA LEU A 217 14.24 7.76 -3.26
C LEU A 217 14.03 7.00 -1.96
N PHE A 218 12.92 7.27 -1.27
CA PHE A 218 12.44 6.45 -0.16
C PHE A 218 11.25 5.59 -0.59
N LEU A 219 11.29 4.31 -0.23
CA LEU A 219 10.20 3.37 -0.43
C LEU A 219 9.75 2.78 0.91
N HIS A 220 8.44 2.81 1.13
CA HIS A 220 7.72 2.00 2.10
C HIS A 220 6.89 1.01 1.31
N ILE A 221 7.18 -0.27 1.42
CA ILE A 221 6.55 -1.34 0.66
C ILE A 221 6.28 -2.52 1.59
N PHE A 222 5.14 -3.18 1.46
CA PHE A 222 4.95 -4.44 2.17
C PHE A 222 5.67 -5.59 1.45
N THR A 223 6.15 -6.55 2.22
CA THR A 223 6.97 -7.66 1.71
C THR A 223 6.71 -8.94 2.48
N HIS A 224 6.99 -10.07 1.83
CA HIS A 224 7.29 -11.31 2.54
C HIS A 224 8.79 -11.39 2.84
N ARG A 225 9.16 -11.90 3.97
CA ARG A 225 10.57 -11.95 4.41
C ARG A 225 11.50 -12.73 3.48
N GLU A 226 10.99 -13.68 2.67
CA GLU A 226 11.83 -14.65 1.96
C GLU A 226 11.49 -14.82 0.48
N PHE A 227 10.21 -14.80 0.07
CA PHE A 227 9.82 -15.10 -1.30
C PHE A 227 8.85 -14.05 -1.89
N ALA A 228 8.91 -13.91 -3.22
CA ALA A 228 8.02 -13.03 -3.97
C ALA A 228 7.04 -13.84 -4.82
N TYR A 229 5.82 -13.31 -4.98
CA TYR A 229 4.80 -13.93 -5.84
C TYR A 229 3.79 -12.91 -6.37
N HIS A 230 3.22 -13.22 -7.54
CA HIS A 230 2.11 -12.45 -8.10
C HIS A 230 0.79 -12.86 -7.45
N TYR A 231 -0.08 -11.89 -7.25
CA TYR A 231 -1.48 -12.16 -6.93
C TYR A 231 -2.21 -12.55 -8.23
N LEU A 232 -2.50 -13.85 -8.37
CA LEU A 232 -3.17 -14.43 -9.53
C LEU A 232 -4.52 -15.02 -9.09
N ASP A 233 -5.58 -14.72 -9.83
CA ASP A 233 -6.87 -15.39 -9.63
C ASP A 233 -6.84 -16.77 -10.33
N LYS A 234 -6.50 -17.80 -9.56
CA LYS A 234 -6.44 -19.21 -10.02
C LYS A 234 -7.70 -19.99 -9.62
N GLY A 235 -8.57 -19.43 -8.77
CA GLY A 235 -9.75 -20.14 -8.30
C GLY A 235 -10.44 -19.55 -7.08
N PRO A 236 -11.40 -20.27 -6.49
CA PRO A 236 -12.22 -19.75 -5.39
C PRO A 236 -11.46 -19.28 -4.15
N SER A 237 -10.26 -19.81 -3.88
CA SER A 237 -9.40 -19.41 -2.77
C SER A 237 -8.78 -18.01 -2.95
N ASP A 238 -8.73 -17.51 -4.18
CA ASP A 238 -8.03 -16.27 -4.51
C ASP A 238 -8.97 -15.04 -4.43
N TRP A 239 -9.88 -15.09 -3.47
CA TRP A 239 -10.90 -14.08 -3.20
C TRP A 239 -10.29 -12.68 -3.02
N MET A 240 -9.16 -12.55 -2.30
CA MET A 240 -8.46 -11.29 -2.07
C MET A 240 -8.01 -10.66 -3.40
N THR A 241 -7.39 -11.44 -4.27
CA THR A 241 -6.94 -10.99 -5.59
C THR A 241 -8.12 -10.50 -6.43
N ARG A 242 -9.21 -11.29 -6.44
CA ARG A 242 -10.38 -11.00 -7.28
C ARG A 242 -11.07 -9.70 -6.92
N TYR A 243 -11.22 -9.40 -5.63
CA TYR A 243 -12.04 -8.27 -5.17
C TYR A 243 -11.25 -7.07 -4.69
N PHE A 244 -9.95 -7.23 -4.32
CA PHE A 244 -9.21 -6.16 -3.66
C PHE A 244 -7.79 -5.94 -4.18
N PHE A 245 -7.16 -6.90 -4.86
CA PHE A 245 -5.74 -6.77 -5.19
C PHE A 245 -5.36 -7.30 -6.57
N ALA A 246 -6.22 -7.07 -7.59
CA ALA A 246 -5.96 -7.47 -8.96
C ALA A 246 -4.68 -6.80 -9.50
N GLY A 247 -3.85 -7.59 -10.18
CA GLY A 247 -2.61 -7.08 -10.78
C GLY A 247 -1.48 -6.77 -9.80
N GLY A 248 -1.68 -6.93 -8.49
CA GLY A 248 -0.65 -6.71 -7.48
C GLY A 248 0.36 -7.86 -7.35
N GLN A 249 1.29 -7.71 -6.44
CA GLN A 249 2.28 -8.73 -6.07
C GLN A 249 2.66 -8.61 -4.59
N MET A 250 3.18 -9.70 -4.04
CA MET A 250 3.90 -9.70 -2.78
C MET A 250 5.40 -9.76 -3.09
N PRO A 251 6.15 -8.68 -2.93
CA PRO A 251 7.61 -8.71 -3.08
C PRO A 251 8.27 -9.46 -1.91
N SER A 252 9.45 -10.00 -2.11
CA SER A 252 10.31 -10.38 -0.99
C SER A 252 11.11 -9.19 -0.46
N ASP A 253 11.52 -9.26 0.80
CA ASP A 253 12.32 -8.24 1.46
C ASP A 253 13.65 -7.96 0.73
N ASP A 254 14.21 -8.93 0.04
CA ASP A 254 15.45 -8.80 -0.73
C ASP A 254 15.24 -8.51 -2.23
N LEU A 255 14.00 -8.40 -2.71
CA LEU A 255 13.70 -8.24 -4.13
C LEU A 255 14.34 -6.99 -4.75
N LEU A 256 14.30 -5.86 -4.04
CA LEU A 256 14.81 -4.59 -4.56
C LEU A 256 16.35 -4.55 -4.65
N LEU A 257 17.07 -5.46 -4.00
CA LEU A 257 18.53 -5.60 -4.13
C LEU A 257 18.97 -5.94 -5.58
N TYR A 258 18.06 -6.49 -6.40
CA TYR A 258 18.33 -6.88 -7.79
C TYR A 258 18.05 -5.77 -8.82
N PHE A 259 17.70 -4.56 -8.35
CA PHE A 259 17.32 -3.42 -9.18
C PHE A 259 18.08 -2.15 -8.79
N GLN A 260 19.42 -2.21 -8.84
CA GLN A 260 20.31 -1.11 -8.44
C GLN A 260 21.16 -0.56 -9.60
N ASP A 261 20.62 -0.59 -10.82
CA ASP A 261 21.37 -0.11 -11.99
C ASP A 261 21.54 1.41 -11.96
N ASP A 262 20.45 2.16 -11.68
CA ASP A 262 20.39 3.62 -11.72
C ASP A 262 20.40 4.27 -10.33
N LEU A 263 19.92 3.55 -9.32
CA LEU A 263 19.83 3.97 -7.91
C LEU A 263 20.51 2.92 -7.03
N ARG A 264 21.22 3.35 -5.98
CA ARG A 264 21.89 2.44 -5.02
C ARG A 264 21.18 2.49 -3.68
N ILE A 265 20.91 1.32 -3.07
CA ILE A 265 20.40 1.24 -1.72
C ILE A 265 21.46 1.77 -0.76
N GLU A 266 21.10 2.79 0.01
CA GLU A 266 21.88 3.41 1.09
C GLU A 266 21.51 2.80 2.44
N GLU A 267 20.22 2.60 2.66
CA GLU A 267 19.65 2.10 3.91
C GLU A 267 18.48 1.15 3.63
N HIS A 268 18.32 0.17 4.50
CA HIS A 268 17.21 -0.78 4.47
C HIS A 268 16.76 -1.08 5.89
N TRP A 269 15.46 -1.00 6.16
CA TRP A 269 14.87 -1.27 7.47
C TRP A 269 13.64 -2.17 7.33
N CYS A 270 13.48 -3.06 8.30
CA CYS A 270 12.25 -3.84 8.45
C CYS A 270 11.37 -3.24 9.55
N VAL A 271 10.07 -3.24 9.32
CA VAL A 271 9.03 -2.89 10.29
C VAL A 271 8.17 -4.12 10.50
N ASN A 272 8.07 -4.59 11.75
CA ASN A 272 7.33 -5.81 12.09
C ASN A 272 5.86 -5.70 11.68
N GLY A 273 5.30 -6.76 11.13
CA GLY A 273 3.93 -6.82 10.63
C GLY A 273 2.86 -6.55 11.69
N GLN A 274 3.14 -6.74 12.99
CA GLN A 274 2.19 -6.42 14.06
C GLN A 274 1.74 -4.96 14.07
N HIS A 275 2.55 -4.04 13.54
CA HIS A 275 2.13 -2.65 13.36
C HIS A 275 0.96 -2.56 12.36
N TYR A 276 1.05 -3.29 11.27
CA TYR A 276 -0.01 -3.33 10.26
C TYR A 276 -1.21 -4.18 10.70
N GLU A 277 -0.99 -5.28 11.46
CA GLU A 277 -2.05 -6.03 12.13
C GLU A 277 -2.92 -5.12 12.99
N LYS A 278 -2.30 -4.35 13.90
CA LYS A 278 -3.00 -3.40 14.77
C LYS A 278 -3.74 -2.34 13.96
N THR A 279 -3.13 -1.82 12.91
CA THR A 279 -3.73 -0.84 12.00
C THR A 279 -4.97 -1.41 11.32
N SER A 280 -4.89 -2.61 10.76
CA SER A 280 -6.01 -3.28 10.08
C SER A 280 -7.16 -3.61 11.05
N ASN A 281 -6.83 -4.02 12.27
CA ASN A 281 -7.83 -4.25 13.33
C ASN A 281 -8.49 -2.94 13.77
N ALA A 282 -7.77 -1.82 13.81
CA ALA A 282 -8.34 -0.51 14.11
C ALA A 282 -9.29 -0.05 12.99
N TRP A 283 -8.96 -0.27 11.72
CA TRP A 283 -9.86 0.01 10.60
C TRP A 283 -11.14 -0.80 10.69
N LEU A 284 -11.05 -2.11 11.01
CA LEU A 284 -12.21 -2.97 11.20
C LEU A 284 -13.09 -2.48 12.34
N ALA A 285 -12.49 -2.13 13.49
CA ALA A 285 -13.22 -1.62 14.65
C ALA A 285 -13.96 -0.31 14.34
N ASN A 286 -13.30 0.61 13.62
CA ASN A 286 -13.90 1.87 13.16
C ASN A 286 -15.07 1.59 12.19
N MET A 287 -14.86 0.68 11.21
CA MET A 287 -15.92 0.28 10.28
C MET A 287 -17.15 -0.24 11.01
N ASP A 288 -16.97 -1.15 11.96
CA ASP A 288 -18.06 -1.73 12.73
C ASP A 288 -18.78 -0.69 13.61
N ALA A 289 -18.02 0.22 14.25
CA ALA A 289 -18.57 1.30 15.06
C ALA A 289 -19.38 2.30 14.22
N ASN A 290 -18.96 2.56 12.97
CA ASN A 290 -19.60 3.51 12.05
C ASN A 290 -20.59 2.85 11.09
N ARG A 291 -21.08 1.64 11.37
CA ARG A 291 -21.99 0.90 10.49
C ARG A 291 -23.19 1.72 10.03
N ALA A 292 -23.81 2.46 10.93
CA ALA A 292 -25.01 3.26 10.63
C ALA A 292 -24.73 4.34 9.57
N MET A 293 -23.52 4.86 9.51
CA MET A 293 -23.08 5.87 8.53
C MET A 293 -22.60 5.24 7.22
N ILE A 294 -21.93 4.09 7.30
CA ILE A 294 -21.36 3.41 6.13
C ILE A 294 -22.43 2.67 5.32
N TRP A 295 -23.43 2.09 5.99
CA TRP A 295 -24.46 1.30 5.32
C TRP A 295 -25.19 2.05 4.20
N PRO A 296 -25.69 3.29 4.40
CA PRO A 296 -26.30 4.07 3.33
C PRO A 296 -25.33 4.42 2.19
N LEU A 297 -24.04 4.63 2.48
CA LEU A 297 -23.02 4.84 1.45
C LEU A 297 -22.90 3.63 0.53
N PHE A 298 -22.90 2.43 1.10
CA PHE A 298 -22.84 1.19 0.33
C PHE A 298 -24.12 0.94 -0.47
N GLU A 299 -25.28 1.30 0.05
CA GLU A 299 -26.54 1.25 -0.71
C GLU A 299 -26.50 2.16 -1.93
N GLN A 300 -25.96 3.37 -1.77
CA GLN A 300 -25.79 4.31 -2.87
C GLN A 300 -24.75 3.84 -3.91
N THR A 301 -23.65 3.25 -3.45
CA THR A 301 -22.51 2.85 -4.30
C THR A 301 -22.78 1.55 -5.04
N TYR A 302 -23.27 0.53 -4.33
CA TYR A 302 -23.39 -0.84 -4.84
C TYR A 302 -24.82 -1.29 -5.08
N GLY A 303 -25.81 -0.49 -4.66
CA GLY A 303 -27.23 -0.85 -4.65
C GLY A 303 -27.64 -1.70 -3.45
N SER A 304 -28.90 -1.57 -3.02
CA SER A 304 -29.43 -2.21 -1.79
C SER A 304 -29.29 -3.74 -1.77
N SER A 305 -29.35 -4.39 -2.95
CA SER A 305 -29.20 -5.85 -3.06
C SER A 305 -27.75 -6.33 -2.79
N GLN A 306 -26.75 -5.48 -2.98
CA GLN A 306 -25.33 -5.81 -2.82
C GLN A 306 -24.72 -5.27 -1.52
N THR A 307 -25.41 -4.42 -0.79
CA THR A 307 -24.90 -3.73 0.41
C THR A 307 -24.40 -4.73 1.47
N LYS A 308 -25.19 -5.78 1.76
CA LYS A 308 -24.80 -6.81 2.73
C LYS A 308 -23.52 -7.55 2.31
N ARG A 309 -23.40 -7.86 1.03
CA ARG A 309 -22.24 -8.52 0.43
C ARG A 309 -20.98 -7.65 0.61
N TRP A 310 -21.03 -6.39 0.19
CA TRP A 310 -19.87 -5.50 0.27
C TRP A 310 -19.51 -5.14 1.71
N TRP A 311 -20.49 -5.06 2.62
CA TRP A 311 -20.21 -4.96 4.05
C TRP A 311 -19.40 -6.16 4.57
N ALA A 312 -19.82 -7.38 4.23
CA ALA A 312 -19.10 -8.59 4.60
C ALA A 312 -17.70 -8.64 3.97
N TYR A 313 -17.58 -8.26 2.68
CA TYR A 313 -16.33 -8.28 1.95
C TYR A 313 -15.30 -7.31 2.54
N TRP A 314 -15.67 -6.08 2.87
CA TRP A 314 -14.78 -5.13 3.52
C TRP A 314 -14.33 -5.58 4.91
N ARG A 315 -15.24 -6.16 5.70
CA ARG A 315 -14.86 -6.74 7.01
C ARG A 315 -13.86 -7.87 6.85
N VAL A 316 -14.10 -8.80 5.92
CA VAL A 316 -13.19 -9.92 5.63
C VAL A 316 -11.87 -9.41 5.09
N PHE A 317 -11.86 -8.38 4.27
CA PHE A 317 -10.65 -7.73 3.79
C PHE A 317 -9.78 -7.22 4.95
N TYR A 318 -10.36 -6.46 5.88
CA TYR A 318 -9.60 -5.97 7.04
C TYR A 318 -9.14 -7.11 7.97
N MET A 319 -9.96 -8.15 8.15
CA MET A 319 -9.54 -9.35 8.89
C MET A 319 -8.39 -10.08 8.18
N ALA A 320 -8.46 -10.22 6.86
CA ALA A 320 -7.42 -10.88 6.08
C ALA A 320 -6.09 -10.11 6.14
N CYS A 321 -6.14 -8.78 6.06
CA CYS A 321 -4.97 -7.94 6.29
C CYS A 321 -4.42 -8.15 7.71
N ALA A 322 -5.28 -8.10 8.75
CA ALA A 322 -4.83 -8.28 10.12
C ALA A 322 -4.15 -9.64 10.34
N GLU A 323 -4.74 -10.73 9.83
CA GLU A 323 -4.18 -12.08 9.99
C GLU A 323 -2.90 -12.29 9.16
N LEU A 324 -2.80 -11.66 7.97
CA LEU A 324 -1.59 -11.69 7.15
C LEU A 324 -0.42 -11.05 7.90
N TRP A 325 -0.61 -9.81 8.34
CA TRP A 325 0.44 -9.03 9.00
C TRP A 325 0.76 -9.53 10.40
N GLY A 326 -0.22 -10.08 11.12
CA GLY A 326 -0.01 -10.69 12.44
C GLY A 326 0.58 -12.11 12.42
N TYR A 327 0.68 -12.73 11.23
CA TYR A 327 1.13 -14.12 11.13
C TYR A 327 2.53 -14.30 11.71
N ARG A 328 2.71 -15.34 12.54
CA ARG A 328 3.98 -15.60 13.27
C ARG A 328 4.48 -14.33 14.01
N GLU A 329 3.60 -13.66 14.72
CA GLU A 329 3.94 -12.45 15.49
C GLU A 329 4.52 -11.33 14.61
N GLY A 330 4.04 -11.21 13.36
CA GLY A 330 4.46 -10.20 12.41
C GLY A 330 5.84 -10.42 11.78
N ASN A 331 6.39 -11.63 11.88
CA ASN A 331 7.72 -11.95 11.36
C ASN A 331 7.70 -12.67 10.00
N GLU A 332 6.54 -12.89 9.40
CA GLU A 332 6.42 -13.57 8.11
C GLU A 332 6.18 -12.58 6.97
N TRP A 333 5.13 -11.77 7.09
CA TRP A 333 4.85 -10.64 6.22
C TRP A 333 5.10 -9.35 7.00
N ILE A 334 5.93 -8.49 6.45
CA ILE A 334 6.48 -7.31 7.10
C ILE A 334 6.31 -6.08 6.21
N VAL A 335 6.68 -4.93 6.71
CA VAL A 335 6.87 -3.74 5.89
C VAL A 335 8.37 -3.45 5.80
N SER A 336 8.85 -3.27 4.57
CA SER A 336 10.25 -2.93 4.30
C SER A 336 10.37 -1.48 3.88
N HIS A 337 11.32 -0.78 4.45
CA HIS A 337 11.71 0.56 4.05
C HIS A 337 13.07 0.53 3.39
N TYR A 338 13.19 1.21 2.26
CA TYR A 338 14.47 1.37 1.57
C TYR A 338 14.71 2.86 1.30
N ARG A 339 15.95 3.28 1.45
CA ARG A 339 16.40 4.55 0.91
C ARG A 339 17.46 4.30 -0.13
N PHE A 340 17.17 4.72 -1.35
CA PHE A 340 18.10 4.70 -2.46
C PHE A 340 18.70 6.09 -2.66
N ARG A 341 19.91 6.11 -3.19
CA ARG A 341 20.58 7.32 -3.65
C ARG A 341 20.90 7.21 -5.14
N LYS A 342 20.68 8.29 -5.89
CA LYS A 342 21.20 8.46 -7.23
C LYS A 342 22.69 8.77 -7.13
N PRO A 343 23.58 8.06 -7.85
CA PRO A 343 24.99 8.43 -7.95
C PRO A 343 25.17 9.86 -8.47
N ASP A 344 26.30 10.46 -8.12
CA ASP A 344 26.69 11.81 -8.53
C ASP A 344 26.97 11.89 -10.03
#